data_a987c780f9123cd0a13b611f44a1cf08
#
_entry.id   a987c780f9123cd0a13b611f44a1cf08
#
_cell.length_a   1.000
_cell.length_b   1.000
_cell.length_c   1.000
_cell.angle_alpha   90.00
_cell.angle_beta   90.00
_cell.angle_gamma   90.00
#
_symmetry.space_group_name_H-M   'P 1'
#
loop_
_entity.id
_entity.type
_entity.pdbx_description
1 polymer ?
#
loop_
_entity_poly.entity_id
_entity_poly.type
_entity_poly.pdbx_seq_one_letter_code
_entity_poly.pdbx_strand_id
1 'polypeptide(L)'
;MQRFQSILQFKKVSCKNCYKCVRNCPVKAIRVHDHQARIIESQCIYCEKCILVCPQDAKEEQNMIPAICNAMENKTQVMASLHPAYLARFGVTGINGIREAMKKLGFADAADAAEGASLMISQYRALFAEQKEPGIMISSACPVIVQLVKKHYPHLLGNLVQSASMMQFHASYLKKKYPKAEIVYVSPCISAMSELRDSGNEVDYVITLEELVQWMKKEGISITEKEPEQIAYRSREIAIADGLTDLLGAVKGIRRLSVSGMEQCREVLEELHPEDFENCFLEMYACSGGCVAGPSFQMKKGHYLADVLAVKNAAVGKDFHREQGDYELPGFELRKNFGYCSAQEQEEVSEEEIRDALAEMGKFSPKDELNCGACGYNTCREKAIAIIQNKAEVAMCIPYMRAKQESYSNKVFNAMPGLLVTVDYNLKIIQMNEAASKLFNMPKKRRLIGKPVSEIMDDYSLASILAFERNLMQDEIYLEDQKCYLDRVMTNDKENKMILCIMKDITKERKHKDQIHNAQIEAARMADKLVEEQLKIVQQIAGLLGETAADTKVAVEKLKNTILLESEEENEKK
;
A
#
# COMPACT_ATOMS: atom_id res chain seq x y z
N MET A 1 13.33 8.02 31.16
CA MET A 1 12.17 8.65 30.50
C MET A 1 12.36 8.65 29.00
N GLN A 2 11.34 8.37 28.21
CA GLN A 2 11.29 8.08 26.76
C GLN A 2 11.88 6.70 26.35
N ARG A 3 11.33 5.60 26.90
CA ARG A 3 11.59 4.24 26.38
C ARG A 3 10.85 3.94 25.04
N PHE A 4 9.92 4.79 24.59
CA PHE A 4 9.06 4.51 23.43
C PHE A 4 8.95 5.73 22.52
N GLN A 5 9.50 5.64 21.29
CA GLN A 5 9.27 6.67 20.26
C GLN A 5 7.97 6.42 19.48
N SER A 6 7.70 5.20 19.07
CA SER A 6 6.47 4.74 18.43
C SER A 6 6.49 3.22 18.34
N ILE A 7 5.38 2.55 18.66
CA ILE A 7 5.29 1.08 18.61
C ILE A 7 5.34 0.56 17.17
N LEU A 8 4.80 1.33 16.24
CA LEU A 8 4.68 0.93 14.84
C LEU A 8 4.95 2.14 13.93
N GLN A 9 5.91 2.02 13.03
CA GLN A 9 6.33 3.07 12.10
C GLN A 9 6.30 2.62 10.64
N PHE A 10 6.36 3.58 9.72
CA PHE A 10 6.54 3.32 8.29
C PHE A 10 7.99 3.55 7.86
N LYS A 11 8.58 2.59 7.16
CA LYS A 11 9.84 2.74 6.43
C LYS A 11 9.62 3.73 5.27
N LYS A 12 10.24 4.90 5.32
CA LYS A 12 9.97 6.02 4.39
C LYS A 12 10.13 5.68 2.89
N VAL A 13 11.01 4.75 2.57
CA VAL A 13 11.41 4.45 1.18
C VAL A 13 10.58 3.33 0.53
N SER A 14 9.85 2.54 1.31
CA SER A 14 9.25 1.28 0.81
C SER A 14 7.77 1.39 0.41
N CYS A 15 7.07 2.46 0.78
CA CYS A 15 5.63 2.60 0.49
C CYS A 15 5.38 2.90 -1.00
N LYS A 16 4.54 2.10 -1.67
CA LYS A 16 4.12 2.26 -3.08
C LYS A 16 2.66 2.74 -3.23
N ASN A 17 2.06 3.29 -2.20
CA ASN A 17 0.69 3.86 -2.22
C ASN A 17 -0.40 2.91 -2.76
N CYS A 18 -0.29 1.63 -2.47
CA CYS A 18 -1.28 0.63 -2.90
C CYS A 18 -2.56 0.62 -2.05
N TYR A 19 -2.60 1.38 -0.97
CA TYR A 19 -3.72 1.55 -0.02
C TYR A 19 -4.25 0.26 0.61
N LYS A 20 -3.56 -0.88 0.47
CA LYS A 20 -3.99 -2.14 1.09
C LYS A 20 -4.10 -2.02 2.61
N CYS A 21 -3.17 -1.31 3.26
CA CYS A 21 -3.21 -1.08 4.70
C CYS A 21 -4.44 -0.24 5.13
N VAL A 22 -4.80 0.80 4.37
CA VAL A 22 -6.01 1.63 4.64
C VAL A 22 -7.26 0.77 4.51
N ARG A 23 -7.35 -0.03 3.44
CA ARG A 23 -8.48 -0.92 3.17
C ARG A 23 -8.70 -1.94 4.28
N ASN A 24 -7.63 -2.53 4.79
CA ASN A 24 -7.69 -3.59 5.79
C ASN A 24 -7.62 -3.07 7.23
N CYS A 25 -7.47 -1.76 7.44
CA CYS A 25 -7.50 -1.21 8.79
C CYS A 25 -8.94 -1.18 9.31
N PRO A 26 -9.27 -1.93 10.38
CA PRO A 26 -10.63 -2.03 10.88
C PRO A 26 -11.14 -0.72 11.47
N VAL A 27 -10.24 0.11 11.96
CA VAL A 27 -10.56 1.41 12.62
C VAL A 27 -10.10 2.62 11.80
N LYS A 28 -9.67 2.43 10.54
CA LYS A 28 -9.20 3.49 9.64
C LYS A 28 -8.15 4.42 10.26
N ALA A 29 -7.29 3.89 11.13
CA ALA A 29 -6.21 4.61 11.82
C ALA A 29 -4.95 4.79 10.95
N ILE A 30 -5.10 4.96 9.64
CA ILE A 30 -4.01 5.19 8.69
C ILE A 30 -4.39 6.38 7.82
N ARG A 31 -3.60 7.43 7.90
CA ARG A 31 -3.69 8.58 7.00
C ARG A 31 -2.71 8.44 5.84
N VAL A 32 -3.08 9.00 4.70
CA VAL A 32 -2.20 9.14 3.54
C VAL A 32 -2.02 10.62 3.27
N HIS A 33 -0.77 11.07 3.30
CA HIS A 33 -0.40 12.46 3.00
C HIS A 33 0.94 12.47 2.26
N ASP A 34 1.09 13.33 1.25
CA ASP A 34 2.29 13.41 0.39
C ASP A 34 2.68 12.04 -0.18
N HIS A 35 1.71 11.29 -0.68
CA HIS A 35 1.92 9.95 -1.20
C HIS A 35 2.59 8.99 -0.21
N GLN A 36 2.41 9.18 1.10
CA GLN A 36 2.90 8.27 2.14
C GLN A 36 1.80 7.92 3.14
N ALA A 37 1.68 6.62 3.43
CA ALA A 37 0.81 6.17 4.51
C ALA A 37 1.52 6.38 5.87
N ARG A 38 0.77 6.84 6.88
CA ARG A 38 1.23 7.03 8.27
C ARG A 38 0.18 6.53 9.24
N ILE A 39 0.61 6.03 10.38
CA ILE A 39 -0.29 5.55 11.42
C ILE A 39 -0.75 6.72 12.29
N ILE A 40 -2.03 6.74 12.61
CA ILE A 40 -2.64 7.67 13.56
C ILE A 40 -2.64 6.96 14.92
N GLU A 41 -1.62 7.19 15.74
CA GLU A 41 -1.41 6.47 17.00
C GLU A 41 -2.58 6.60 17.99
N SER A 42 -3.20 7.79 18.05
CA SER A 42 -4.38 8.01 18.89
C SER A 42 -5.57 7.13 18.52
N GLN A 43 -5.63 6.64 17.29
CA GLN A 43 -6.73 5.78 16.80
C GLN A 43 -6.29 4.32 16.60
N CYS A 44 -4.98 4.04 16.53
CA CYS A 44 -4.44 2.72 16.25
C CYS A 44 -4.67 1.76 17.43
N ILE A 45 -5.19 0.57 17.14
CA ILE A 45 -5.43 -0.50 18.12
C ILE A 45 -4.34 -1.58 18.11
N TYR A 46 -3.28 -1.40 17.33
CA TYR A 46 -2.11 -2.29 17.21
C TYR A 46 -2.44 -3.75 16.84
N CYS A 47 -3.45 -3.97 15.98
CA CYS A 47 -3.91 -5.29 15.56
C CYS A 47 -3.06 -5.95 14.44
N GLU A 48 -2.03 -5.28 13.95
CA GLU A 48 -1.07 -5.75 12.92
C GLU A 48 -1.66 -6.08 11.53
N LYS A 49 -2.97 -5.99 11.30
CA LYS A 49 -3.54 -6.26 9.97
C LYS A 49 -2.84 -5.48 8.84
N CYS A 50 -2.41 -4.25 9.13
CA CYS A 50 -1.70 -3.43 8.16
C CYS A 50 -0.28 -3.91 7.84
N ILE A 51 0.39 -4.62 8.75
CA ILE A 51 1.69 -5.27 8.53
C ILE A 51 1.49 -6.47 7.62
N LEU A 52 0.60 -7.38 7.99
CA LEU A 52 0.34 -8.63 7.29
C LEU A 52 -0.07 -8.47 5.82
N VAL A 53 -0.83 -7.41 5.51
CA VAL A 53 -1.31 -7.17 4.14
C VAL A 53 -0.35 -6.35 3.28
N CYS A 54 0.76 -5.87 3.83
CA CYS A 54 1.68 -4.99 3.12
C CYS A 54 2.60 -5.79 2.18
N PRO A 55 2.45 -5.70 0.85
CA PRO A 55 3.31 -6.48 -0.07
C PRO A 55 4.72 -5.90 -0.19
N GLN A 56 4.97 -4.73 0.41
CA GLN A 56 6.25 -4.02 0.33
C GLN A 56 7.02 -4.07 1.65
N ASP A 57 6.52 -4.76 2.66
CA ASP A 57 7.09 -4.75 4.02
C ASP A 57 7.48 -3.34 4.49
N ALA A 58 6.58 -2.39 4.24
CA ALA A 58 6.85 -0.96 4.47
C ALA A 58 6.59 -0.53 5.92
N LYS A 59 6.42 -1.45 6.85
CA LYS A 59 6.16 -1.16 8.26
C LYS A 59 7.21 -1.82 9.13
N GLU A 60 7.53 -1.16 10.22
CA GLU A 60 8.53 -1.58 11.18
C GLU A 60 7.99 -1.44 12.59
N GLU A 61 8.15 -2.49 13.35
CA GLU A 61 7.84 -2.54 14.78
C GLU A 61 9.01 -2.03 15.58
N GLN A 62 8.75 -1.57 16.79
CA GLN A 62 9.81 -1.19 17.71
C GLN A 62 10.60 -2.44 18.14
N ASN A 63 11.85 -2.54 17.75
CA ASN A 63 12.73 -3.65 18.13
C ASN A 63 13.36 -3.41 19.49
N MET A 64 13.01 -4.24 20.49
CA MET A 64 13.57 -4.17 21.85
C MET A 64 14.75 -5.13 22.07
N ILE A 65 15.08 -6.02 21.13
CA ILE A 65 16.15 -7.01 21.26
C ILE A 65 17.51 -6.36 21.60
N PRO A 66 17.93 -5.22 20.97
CA PRO A 66 19.18 -4.58 21.34
C PRO A 66 19.25 -4.12 22.80
N ALA A 67 18.13 -3.63 23.35
CA ALA A 67 18.06 -3.24 24.75
C ALA A 67 18.13 -4.43 25.70
N ILE A 68 17.50 -5.54 25.35
CA ILE A 68 17.55 -6.81 26.08
C ILE A 68 18.98 -7.36 26.08
N CYS A 69 19.67 -7.37 24.93
CA CYS A 69 21.07 -7.80 24.84
C CYS A 69 21.98 -6.93 25.72
N ASN A 70 21.81 -5.61 25.70
CA ASN A 70 22.56 -4.71 26.55
C ASN A 70 22.31 -4.99 28.06
N ALA A 71 21.08 -5.29 28.48
CA ALA A 71 20.77 -5.67 29.83
C ALA A 71 21.52 -6.95 30.24
N MET A 72 21.53 -7.97 29.37
CA MET A 72 22.25 -9.22 29.59
C MET A 72 23.77 -9.02 29.70
N GLU A 73 24.37 -8.19 28.83
CA GLU A 73 25.80 -7.83 28.85
C GLU A 73 26.19 -7.12 30.15
N ASN A 74 25.31 -6.30 30.69
CA ASN A 74 25.49 -5.61 31.98
C ASN A 74 25.24 -6.56 33.20
N LYS A 75 25.14 -7.87 32.97
CA LYS A 75 24.92 -8.89 34.00
C LYS A 75 23.60 -8.74 34.76
N THR A 76 22.62 -8.06 34.19
CA THR A 76 21.26 -8.04 34.73
C THR A 76 20.62 -9.43 34.52
N GLN A 77 19.98 -9.94 35.56
CA GLN A 77 19.22 -11.19 35.43
C GLN A 77 17.98 -10.93 34.58
N VAL A 78 17.94 -11.46 33.37
CA VAL A 78 16.82 -11.27 32.44
C VAL A 78 16.01 -12.56 32.38
N MET A 79 14.72 -12.49 32.71
CA MET A 79 13.79 -13.62 32.72
C MET A 79 12.82 -13.51 31.56
N ALA A 80 12.56 -14.60 30.83
CA ALA A 80 11.55 -14.66 29.79
C ALA A 80 10.20 -15.14 30.33
N SER A 81 9.14 -14.42 30.03
CA SER A 81 7.74 -14.79 30.25
C SER A 81 7.09 -15.10 28.91
N LEU A 82 6.78 -16.37 28.63
CA LEU A 82 6.27 -16.77 27.31
C LEU A 82 4.74 -16.91 27.33
N HIS A 83 4.07 -16.17 26.44
CA HIS A 83 2.63 -16.37 26.20
C HIS A 83 2.36 -17.81 25.74
N PRO A 84 1.33 -18.53 26.25
CA PRO A 84 1.08 -19.96 25.98
C PRO A 84 0.97 -20.32 24.48
N ALA A 85 0.73 -19.38 23.59
CA ALA A 85 0.79 -19.59 22.15
C ALA A 85 2.18 -20.09 21.66
N TYR A 86 3.24 -20.00 22.50
CA TYR A 86 4.56 -20.54 22.18
C TYR A 86 4.52 -22.05 21.89
N LEU A 87 3.61 -22.77 22.54
CA LEU A 87 3.40 -24.22 22.36
C LEU A 87 3.13 -24.54 20.89
N ALA A 88 2.17 -23.85 20.29
CA ALA A 88 1.82 -24.02 18.90
C ALA A 88 2.90 -23.45 17.94
N ARG A 89 3.51 -22.30 18.30
CA ARG A 89 4.51 -21.65 17.44
C ARG A 89 5.78 -22.48 17.26
N PHE A 90 6.21 -23.14 18.31
CA PHE A 90 7.42 -23.97 18.35
C PHE A 90 7.15 -25.47 18.27
N GLY A 91 5.90 -25.92 18.37
CA GLY A 91 5.54 -27.34 18.36
C GLY A 91 6.05 -28.09 19.56
N VAL A 92 6.11 -27.46 20.74
CA VAL A 92 6.60 -28.05 21.98
C VAL A 92 5.44 -28.39 22.91
N THR A 93 5.63 -29.35 23.81
CA THR A 93 4.61 -29.80 24.76
C THR A 93 4.65 -29.05 26.09
N GLY A 94 5.69 -28.21 26.31
CA GLY A 94 5.84 -27.45 27.54
C GLY A 94 7.06 -26.52 27.51
N ILE A 95 7.29 -25.82 28.64
CA ILE A 95 8.35 -24.81 28.76
C ILE A 95 9.76 -25.43 28.71
N ASN A 96 9.93 -26.67 29.11
CA ASN A 96 11.24 -27.34 29.14
C ASN A 96 11.86 -27.44 27.74
N GLY A 97 11.06 -27.61 26.69
CA GLY A 97 11.53 -27.66 25.32
C GLY A 97 12.21 -26.37 24.86
N ILE A 98 11.71 -25.23 25.31
CA ILE A 98 12.23 -23.91 24.90
C ILE A 98 13.19 -23.26 25.91
N ARG A 99 13.10 -23.65 27.20
CA ARG A 99 13.92 -23.07 28.27
C ARG A 99 15.42 -23.11 27.99
N GLU A 100 15.93 -24.22 27.47
CA GLU A 100 17.35 -24.34 27.11
C GLU A 100 17.75 -23.45 25.95
N ALA A 101 16.85 -23.26 24.97
CA ALA A 101 17.09 -22.34 23.87
C ALA A 101 17.14 -20.89 24.36
N MET A 102 16.27 -20.52 25.29
CA MET A 102 16.27 -19.20 25.93
C MET A 102 17.55 -18.96 26.74
N LYS A 103 18.04 -19.95 27.46
CA LYS A 103 19.34 -19.88 28.19
C LYS A 103 20.51 -19.68 27.22
N LYS A 104 20.50 -20.33 26.05
CA LYS A 104 21.52 -20.14 25.02
C LYS A 104 21.48 -18.75 24.43
N LEU A 105 20.33 -18.08 24.39
CA LEU A 105 20.18 -16.67 24.01
C LEU A 105 20.68 -15.69 25.07
N GLY A 106 20.98 -16.16 26.30
CA GLY A 106 21.46 -15.35 27.40
C GLY A 106 20.43 -15.04 28.48
N PHE A 107 19.20 -15.57 28.37
CA PHE A 107 18.22 -15.45 29.46
C PHE A 107 18.65 -16.27 30.69
N ALA A 108 18.39 -15.76 31.88
CA ALA A 108 18.64 -16.49 33.12
C ALA A 108 17.72 -17.71 33.26
N ASP A 109 16.46 -17.55 32.87
CA ASP A 109 15.48 -18.66 32.80
C ASP A 109 14.26 -18.19 31.96
N ALA A 110 13.35 -19.13 31.69
CA ALA A 110 12.08 -18.89 30.99
C ALA A 110 10.93 -19.53 31.77
N ALA A 111 9.80 -18.84 31.86
CA ALA A 111 8.61 -19.26 32.54
C ALA A 111 7.36 -19.15 31.65
N ASP A 112 6.38 -20.02 31.89
CA ASP A 112 5.12 -20.07 31.15
C ASP A 112 4.13 -19.05 31.73
N ALA A 113 3.69 -18.12 30.91
CA ALA A 113 2.73 -17.09 31.34
C ALA A 113 1.32 -17.67 31.68
N ALA A 114 1.09 -18.95 31.45
CA ALA A 114 -0.08 -19.65 31.97
C ALA A 114 -0.22 -19.53 33.49
N GLU A 115 0.90 -19.39 34.23
CA GLU A 115 0.90 -19.08 35.67
C GLU A 115 0.17 -17.74 35.92
N GLY A 116 0.50 -16.69 35.14
CA GLY A 116 -0.17 -15.40 35.21
C GLY A 116 -1.63 -15.45 34.76
N ALA A 117 -1.94 -16.28 33.78
CA ALA A 117 -3.33 -16.51 33.36
C ALA A 117 -4.18 -17.11 34.48
N SER A 118 -3.63 -18.05 35.25
CA SER A 118 -4.34 -18.61 36.41
C SER A 118 -4.65 -17.54 37.47
N LEU A 119 -3.69 -16.64 37.75
CA LEU A 119 -3.89 -15.49 38.67
C LEU A 119 -4.98 -14.54 38.14
N MET A 120 -4.92 -14.21 36.87
CA MET A 120 -5.93 -13.35 36.21
C MET A 120 -7.34 -14.00 36.32
N ILE A 121 -7.48 -15.29 36.04
CA ILE A 121 -8.75 -16.02 36.13
C ILE A 121 -9.32 -15.95 37.55
N SER A 122 -8.46 -16.11 38.55
CA SER A 122 -8.87 -16.00 39.97
C SER A 122 -9.37 -14.59 40.28
N GLN A 123 -8.71 -13.55 39.77
CA GLN A 123 -9.15 -12.16 39.89
C GLN A 123 -10.52 -11.94 39.22
N TYR A 124 -10.72 -12.49 38.02
CA TYR A 124 -12.02 -12.40 37.32
C TYR A 124 -13.14 -13.03 38.14
N ARG A 125 -12.90 -14.21 38.74
CA ARG A 125 -13.88 -14.88 39.62
C ARG A 125 -14.20 -14.03 40.83
N ALA A 126 -13.20 -13.37 41.43
CA ALA A 126 -13.40 -12.45 42.57
C ALA A 126 -14.24 -11.24 42.15
N LEU A 127 -13.91 -10.60 41.02
CA LEU A 127 -14.65 -9.46 40.51
C LEU A 127 -16.11 -9.81 40.17
N PHE A 128 -16.37 -11.01 39.64
CA PHE A 128 -17.73 -11.47 39.37
C PHE A 128 -18.54 -11.69 40.65
N ALA A 129 -17.88 -12.15 41.73
CA ALA A 129 -18.54 -12.30 43.03
C ALA A 129 -18.88 -10.95 43.71
N GLU A 130 -18.11 -9.91 43.40
CA GLU A 130 -18.32 -8.54 43.90
C GLU A 130 -19.41 -7.78 43.13
N GLN A 131 -19.72 -8.20 41.91
CA GLN A 131 -20.68 -7.50 41.04
C GLN A 131 -22.10 -7.57 41.61
N LYS A 132 -22.67 -6.41 41.90
CA LYS A 132 -24.01 -6.28 42.49
C LYS A 132 -25.09 -5.87 41.49
N GLU A 133 -24.69 -5.24 40.39
CA GLU A 133 -25.63 -4.72 39.41
C GLU A 133 -25.68 -5.61 38.16
N PRO A 134 -26.88 -5.81 37.58
CA PRO A 134 -27.01 -6.52 36.32
C PRO A 134 -26.32 -5.75 35.21
N GLY A 135 -25.80 -6.46 34.21
CA GLY A 135 -25.16 -5.85 33.05
C GLY A 135 -24.20 -6.78 32.35
N ILE A 136 -23.49 -6.26 31.37
CA ILE A 136 -22.49 -7.00 30.62
C ILE A 136 -21.09 -6.63 31.07
N MET A 137 -20.24 -7.64 31.23
CA MET A 137 -18.81 -7.50 31.48
C MET A 137 -18.03 -7.96 30.26
N ILE A 138 -17.20 -7.09 29.72
CA ILE A 138 -16.35 -7.38 28.57
C ILE A 138 -14.94 -7.76 29.05
N SER A 139 -14.40 -8.86 28.53
CA SER A 139 -13.04 -9.32 28.87
C SER A 139 -11.96 -8.28 28.53
N SER A 140 -11.05 -8.03 29.46
CA SER A 140 -9.83 -7.23 29.27
C SER A 140 -8.59 -8.06 28.94
N ALA A 141 -8.74 -9.36 28.64
CA ALA A 141 -7.63 -10.26 28.37
C ALA A 141 -6.90 -9.96 27.05
N CYS A 142 -7.62 -9.51 26.02
CA CYS A 142 -7.05 -9.14 24.73
C CYS A 142 -6.70 -7.65 24.68
N PRO A 143 -5.41 -7.25 24.62
CA PRO A 143 -5.04 -5.84 24.63
C PRO A 143 -5.52 -5.07 23.39
N VAL A 144 -5.74 -5.73 22.25
CA VAL A 144 -6.33 -5.11 21.04
C VAL A 144 -7.78 -4.70 21.29
N ILE A 145 -8.56 -5.56 21.96
CA ILE A 145 -9.97 -5.26 22.33
C ILE A 145 -10.01 -4.13 23.34
N VAL A 146 -9.12 -4.14 24.34
CA VAL A 146 -9.02 -3.02 25.29
C VAL A 146 -8.75 -1.69 24.56
N GLN A 147 -7.80 -1.66 23.62
CA GLN A 147 -7.51 -0.46 22.83
C GLN A 147 -8.70 -0.08 21.93
N LEU A 148 -9.42 -1.06 21.38
CA LEU A 148 -10.62 -0.83 20.57
C LEU A 148 -11.71 -0.15 21.39
N VAL A 149 -12.03 -0.67 22.56
CA VAL A 149 -13.03 -0.07 23.47
C VAL A 149 -12.57 1.32 23.92
N LYS A 150 -11.35 1.46 24.41
CA LYS A 150 -10.80 2.76 24.87
C LYS A 150 -10.86 3.87 23.84
N LYS A 151 -10.60 3.56 22.57
CA LYS A 151 -10.42 4.58 21.53
C LYS A 151 -11.64 4.78 20.65
N HIS A 152 -12.46 3.73 20.48
CA HIS A 152 -13.56 3.77 19.50
C HIS A 152 -14.94 3.53 20.13
N TYR A 153 -15.02 2.96 21.34
CA TYR A 153 -16.26 2.70 22.06
C TYR A 153 -16.17 3.14 23.53
N PRO A 154 -15.81 4.42 23.80
CA PRO A 154 -15.52 4.89 25.16
C PRO A 154 -16.72 4.77 26.13
N HIS A 155 -17.96 4.74 25.63
CA HIS A 155 -19.17 4.51 26.42
C HIS A 155 -19.18 3.11 27.05
N LEU A 156 -18.45 2.14 26.51
CA LEU A 156 -18.34 0.78 27.04
C LEU A 156 -17.14 0.57 28.00
N LEU A 157 -16.38 1.63 28.32
CA LEU A 157 -15.22 1.51 29.22
C LEU A 157 -15.56 0.95 30.60
N GLY A 158 -16.72 1.32 31.13
CA GLY A 158 -17.24 0.83 32.41
C GLY A 158 -17.58 -0.66 32.40
N ASN A 159 -17.79 -1.23 31.22
CA ASN A 159 -18.10 -2.64 31.04
C ASN A 159 -16.86 -3.54 30.90
N LEU A 160 -15.65 -2.97 30.73
CA LEU A 160 -14.41 -3.75 30.75
C LEU A 160 -14.16 -4.28 32.17
N VAL A 161 -13.86 -5.57 32.27
CA VAL A 161 -13.44 -6.18 33.54
C VAL A 161 -12.18 -5.48 34.05
N GLN A 162 -12.25 -4.86 35.22
CA GLN A 162 -11.17 -4.02 35.78
C GLN A 162 -10.04 -4.87 36.35
N SER A 163 -9.44 -5.68 35.49
CA SER A 163 -8.32 -6.57 35.82
C SER A 163 -7.13 -6.29 34.91
N ALA A 164 -5.92 -6.42 35.45
CA ALA A 164 -4.71 -6.47 34.63
C ALA A 164 -4.74 -7.69 33.71
N SER A 165 -3.90 -7.69 32.70
CA SER A 165 -3.71 -8.82 31.80
C SER A 165 -2.85 -9.94 32.43
N MET A 166 -2.89 -11.12 31.83
CA MET A 166 -2.02 -12.24 32.17
C MET A 166 -0.53 -11.82 32.16
N MET A 167 -0.11 -10.95 31.24
CA MET A 167 1.25 -10.42 31.15
C MET A 167 1.66 -9.72 32.44
N GLN A 168 0.82 -8.83 32.94
CA GLN A 168 1.09 -8.05 34.16
C GLN A 168 1.07 -8.93 35.42
N PHE A 169 0.13 -9.87 35.53
CA PHE A 169 0.09 -10.81 36.60
C PHE A 169 1.33 -11.69 36.66
N HIS A 170 1.77 -12.20 35.51
CA HIS A 170 2.95 -13.05 35.46
C HIS A 170 4.24 -12.28 35.76
N ALA A 171 4.36 -11.07 35.24
CA ALA A 171 5.51 -10.22 35.55
C ALA A 171 5.59 -9.87 37.04
N SER A 172 4.47 -9.51 37.66
CA SER A 172 4.40 -9.25 39.10
C SER A 172 4.79 -10.47 39.90
N TYR A 173 4.29 -11.65 39.51
CA TYR A 173 4.66 -12.92 40.12
C TYR A 173 6.16 -13.22 40.02
N LEU A 174 6.74 -13.04 38.80
CA LEU A 174 8.17 -13.28 38.59
C LEU A 174 9.03 -12.26 39.36
N LYS A 175 8.64 -11.00 39.46
CA LYS A 175 9.37 -9.96 40.22
C LYS A 175 9.32 -10.23 41.74
N LYS A 176 8.24 -10.79 42.26
CA LYS A 176 8.22 -11.25 43.68
C LYS A 176 9.20 -12.41 43.89
N LYS A 177 9.28 -13.35 42.95
CA LYS A 177 10.19 -14.49 43.04
C LYS A 177 11.65 -14.11 42.75
N TYR A 178 11.86 -13.16 41.85
CA TYR A 178 13.17 -12.68 41.39
C TYR A 178 13.23 -11.15 41.40
N PRO A 179 13.36 -10.49 42.56
CA PRO A 179 13.18 -9.04 42.71
C PRO A 179 14.14 -8.17 41.88
N LYS A 180 15.28 -8.72 41.46
CA LYS A 180 16.30 -8.00 40.67
C LYS A 180 16.24 -8.32 39.17
N ALA A 181 15.33 -9.19 38.77
CA ALA A 181 15.23 -9.61 37.38
C ALA A 181 14.48 -8.57 36.54
N GLU A 182 14.94 -8.36 35.34
CA GLU A 182 14.19 -7.70 34.28
C GLU A 182 13.35 -8.75 33.53
N ILE A 183 12.10 -8.43 33.25
CA ILE A 183 11.13 -9.33 32.67
C ILE A 183 10.90 -8.99 31.20
N VAL A 184 11.18 -9.93 30.32
CA VAL A 184 10.86 -9.89 28.89
C VAL A 184 9.62 -10.71 28.62
N TYR A 185 8.55 -10.08 28.19
CA TYR A 185 7.35 -10.79 27.76
C TYR A 185 7.41 -11.13 26.28
N VAL A 186 7.23 -12.40 25.95
CA VAL A 186 7.20 -12.90 24.57
C VAL A 186 5.75 -13.10 24.15
N SER A 187 5.27 -12.20 23.30
CA SER A 187 3.86 -12.04 22.93
C SER A 187 3.53 -12.63 21.55
N PRO A 188 2.31 -13.09 21.29
CA PRO A 188 1.83 -13.44 19.94
C PRO A 188 1.56 -12.24 19.03
N CYS A 189 1.56 -11.01 19.56
CA CYS A 189 1.29 -9.78 18.82
C CYS A 189 1.92 -8.54 19.46
N ILE A 190 2.08 -7.45 18.70
CA ILE A 190 2.67 -6.18 19.18
C ILE A 190 1.75 -5.42 20.16
N SER A 191 0.48 -5.76 20.26
CA SER A 191 -0.44 -5.02 21.13
C SER A 191 -0.04 -5.07 22.61
N ALA A 192 0.73 -6.08 23.04
CA ALA A 192 1.32 -6.13 24.37
C ALA A 192 2.29 -4.96 24.63
N MET A 193 2.97 -4.43 23.59
CA MET A 193 3.81 -3.23 23.73
C MET A 193 2.98 -1.99 24.08
N SER A 194 1.73 -1.90 23.61
CA SER A 194 0.83 -0.80 23.99
C SER A 194 0.42 -0.89 25.45
N GLU A 195 0.24 -2.09 25.94
CA GLU A 195 -0.06 -2.31 27.35
C GLU A 195 1.15 -1.99 28.25
N LEU A 196 2.37 -2.37 27.84
CA LEU A 196 3.61 -2.00 28.51
C LEU A 196 3.74 -0.46 28.62
N ARG A 197 3.40 0.28 27.56
CA ARG A 197 3.43 1.76 27.57
C ARG A 197 2.39 2.36 28.52
N ASP A 198 1.19 1.79 28.56
CA ASP A 198 0.04 2.33 29.30
C ASP A 198 0.06 1.95 30.80
N SER A 199 0.72 0.86 31.19
CA SER A 199 0.56 0.26 32.53
C SER A 199 1.77 0.38 33.46
N GLY A 200 2.94 0.88 32.98
CA GLY A 200 4.16 0.98 33.83
C GLY A 200 4.76 -0.36 34.29
N ASN A 201 5.67 -0.40 35.00
CA ASN A 201 6.79 -0.98 35.69
C ASN A 201 6.91 -2.50 35.92
N GLU A 202 5.93 -3.36 35.69
CA GLU A 202 6.06 -4.80 36.00
C GLU A 202 6.80 -5.56 34.89
N VAL A 203 6.59 -5.19 33.63
CA VAL A 203 7.29 -5.74 32.47
C VAL A 203 8.33 -4.73 31.99
N ASP A 204 9.54 -5.18 31.69
CA ASP A 204 10.61 -4.31 31.23
C ASP A 204 10.70 -4.25 29.71
N TYR A 205 10.48 -5.36 29.03
CA TYR A 205 10.52 -5.48 27.56
C TYR A 205 9.43 -6.38 27.04
N VAL A 206 9.00 -6.13 25.80
CA VAL A 206 8.09 -6.99 25.05
C VAL A 206 8.69 -7.26 23.68
N ILE A 207 8.74 -8.54 23.30
CA ILE A 207 9.06 -8.98 21.95
C ILE A 207 7.96 -9.91 21.43
N THR A 208 7.85 -10.05 20.12
CA THR A 208 6.91 -10.98 19.50
C THR A 208 7.51 -12.38 19.39
N LEU A 209 6.65 -13.41 19.29
CA LEU A 209 7.08 -14.79 18.99
C LEU A 209 7.83 -14.86 17.65
N GLU A 210 7.49 -14.00 16.69
CA GLU A 210 8.20 -13.94 15.40
C GLU A 210 9.60 -13.35 15.54
N GLU A 211 9.76 -12.25 16.30
CA GLU A 211 11.06 -11.69 16.61
C GLU A 211 11.96 -12.69 17.35
N LEU A 212 11.39 -13.45 18.29
CA LEU A 212 12.13 -14.50 18.98
C LEU A 212 12.60 -15.60 18.01
N VAL A 213 11.75 -16.04 17.08
CA VAL A 213 12.14 -17.02 16.04
C VAL A 213 13.27 -16.49 15.16
N GLN A 214 13.18 -15.23 14.75
CA GLN A 214 14.22 -14.61 13.93
C GLN A 214 15.54 -14.47 14.70
N TRP A 215 15.47 -14.09 15.98
CA TRP A 215 16.64 -14.00 16.86
C TRP A 215 17.30 -15.36 17.02
N MET A 216 16.54 -16.41 17.36
CA MET A 216 17.05 -17.78 17.47
C MET A 216 17.71 -18.26 16.17
N LYS A 217 17.10 -17.98 15.02
CA LYS A 217 17.68 -18.32 13.71
C LYS A 217 19.01 -17.62 13.45
N LYS A 218 19.10 -16.33 13.80
CA LYS A 218 20.33 -15.53 13.64
C LYS A 218 21.47 -16.09 14.48
N GLU A 219 21.16 -16.54 15.71
CA GLU A 219 22.14 -17.13 16.64
C GLU A 219 22.37 -18.64 16.39
N GLY A 220 21.71 -19.24 15.39
CA GLY A 220 21.84 -20.67 15.07
C GLY A 220 21.30 -21.61 16.15
N ILE A 221 20.36 -21.12 16.98
CA ILE A 221 19.79 -21.89 18.09
C ILE A 221 18.54 -22.62 17.61
N SER A 222 18.52 -23.94 17.83
CA SER A 222 17.37 -24.81 17.59
C SER A 222 16.76 -25.29 18.91
N ILE A 223 15.44 -25.49 18.91
CA ILE A 223 14.73 -26.08 20.01
C ILE A 223 14.89 -27.60 19.88
N THR A 224 15.29 -28.22 20.96
CA THR A 224 15.35 -29.69 21.09
C THR A 224 14.21 -30.12 21.98
N GLU A 225 13.33 -30.98 21.49
CA GLU A 225 12.25 -31.54 22.31
C GLU A 225 12.82 -32.31 23.46
N LYS A 226 12.39 -31.99 24.66
CA LYS A 226 12.76 -32.68 25.89
C LYS A 226 11.54 -33.42 26.46
N GLU A 227 11.77 -34.25 27.44
CA GLU A 227 10.72 -34.99 28.13
C GLU A 227 9.55 -34.07 28.54
N PRO A 228 8.30 -34.57 28.44
CA PRO A 228 7.12 -33.83 28.86
C PRO A 228 7.26 -33.30 30.28
N GLU A 229 6.74 -32.12 30.52
CA GLU A 229 6.70 -31.58 31.88
C GLU A 229 5.83 -32.43 32.78
N GLN A 230 6.25 -32.57 34.04
CA GLN A 230 5.42 -33.23 35.06
C GLN A 230 4.19 -32.39 35.44
N ILE A 231 4.22 -31.08 35.18
CA ILE A 231 3.14 -30.12 35.49
C ILE A 231 2.73 -29.44 34.20
N ALA A 232 1.50 -29.66 33.77
CA ALA A 232 0.87 -28.94 32.69
C ALA A 232 -0.22 -28.02 33.26
N TYR A 233 -0.28 -26.79 32.75
CA TYR A 233 -1.26 -25.79 33.19
C TYR A 233 -2.47 -25.78 32.29
N ARG A 234 -3.66 -26.03 32.84
CA ARG A 234 -4.92 -25.89 32.09
C ARG A 234 -5.10 -24.45 31.54
N SER A 235 -4.63 -23.43 32.27
CA SER A 235 -4.67 -22.03 31.88
C SER A 235 -3.92 -21.70 30.57
N ARG A 236 -3.17 -22.65 30.00
CA ARG A 236 -2.62 -22.52 28.63
C ARG A 236 -3.70 -22.36 27.57
N GLU A 237 -4.92 -22.85 27.81
CA GLU A 237 -6.08 -22.68 26.89
C GLU A 237 -6.49 -21.23 26.67
N ILE A 238 -6.02 -20.29 27.47
CA ILE A 238 -6.24 -18.83 27.20
C ILE A 238 -5.71 -18.40 25.83
N ALA A 239 -4.81 -19.16 25.20
CA ALA A 239 -4.28 -18.87 23.88
C ALA A 239 -5.25 -19.17 22.71
N ILE A 240 -6.36 -19.83 22.98
CA ILE A 240 -7.38 -20.20 21.99
C ILE A 240 -8.71 -19.49 22.27
N ALA A 241 -9.55 -19.36 21.25
CA ALA A 241 -10.91 -18.85 21.42
C ALA A 241 -11.71 -19.77 22.38
N ASP A 242 -12.64 -19.20 23.12
CA ASP A 242 -13.44 -19.82 24.17
C ASP A 242 -12.62 -20.25 25.41
N GLY A 243 -11.29 -20.17 25.35
CA GLY A 243 -10.39 -20.68 26.38
C GLY A 243 -10.59 -19.99 27.73
N LEU A 244 -10.74 -18.68 27.77
CA LEU A 244 -11.01 -17.96 29.03
C LEU A 244 -12.38 -18.30 29.60
N THR A 245 -13.40 -18.39 28.74
CA THR A 245 -14.75 -18.80 29.13
C THR A 245 -14.77 -20.22 29.72
N ASP A 246 -14.05 -21.15 29.12
CA ASP A 246 -13.92 -22.53 29.62
C ASP A 246 -13.14 -22.59 30.93
N LEU A 247 -12.08 -21.81 31.06
CA LEU A 247 -11.24 -21.73 32.26
C LEU A 247 -11.97 -21.11 33.46
N LEU A 248 -12.82 -20.12 33.23
CA LEU A 248 -13.65 -19.54 34.27
C LEU A 248 -14.63 -20.55 34.85
N GLY A 249 -15.04 -21.53 34.05
CA GLY A 249 -16.02 -22.53 34.44
C GLY A 249 -17.40 -21.94 34.73
N ALA A 250 -18.29 -22.71 35.32
CA ALA A 250 -19.63 -22.20 35.64
C ALA A 250 -19.56 -21.19 36.79
N VAL A 251 -19.94 -19.94 36.50
CA VAL A 251 -20.13 -18.89 37.51
C VAL A 251 -21.62 -18.75 37.77
N LYS A 252 -22.04 -18.87 39.02
CA LYS A 252 -23.46 -18.82 39.37
C LYS A 252 -24.08 -17.49 38.98
N GLY A 253 -25.14 -17.54 38.16
CA GLY A 253 -25.90 -16.36 37.77
C GLY A 253 -25.28 -15.54 36.62
N ILE A 254 -24.13 -15.97 36.02
CA ILE A 254 -23.48 -15.27 34.90
C ILE A 254 -23.56 -16.11 33.62
N ARG A 255 -24.17 -15.57 32.59
CA ARG A 255 -24.11 -16.12 31.22
C ARG A 255 -22.76 -15.82 30.61
N ARG A 256 -22.18 -16.77 29.91
CA ARG A 256 -20.86 -16.60 29.25
C ARG A 256 -21.01 -16.73 27.76
N LEU A 257 -20.50 -15.74 27.06
CA LEU A 257 -20.47 -15.68 25.60
C LEU A 257 -19.03 -15.43 25.14
N SER A 258 -18.71 -15.88 23.94
CA SER A 258 -17.41 -15.65 23.35
C SER A 258 -17.55 -15.18 21.90
N VAL A 259 -16.75 -14.19 21.53
CA VAL A 259 -16.68 -13.62 20.17
C VAL A 259 -15.23 -13.50 19.75
N SER A 260 -14.88 -14.09 18.62
CA SER A 260 -13.53 -14.01 18.08
C SER A 260 -13.52 -13.53 16.62
N GLY A 261 -12.58 -12.64 16.31
CA GLY A 261 -12.50 -11.99 15.01
C GLY A 261 -12.84 -10.51 15.08
N MET A 262 -12.04 -9.68 14.43
CA MET A 262 -12.14 -8.23 14.54
C MET A 262 -13.47 -7.68 14.02
N GLU A 263 -13.99 -8.24 12.94
CA GLU A 263 -15.24 -7.78 12.32
C GLU A 263 -16.42 -8.10 13.23
N GLN A 264 -16.51 -9.35 13.70
CA GLN A 264 -17.54 -9.79 14.66
C GLN A 264 -17.48 -9.01 15.97
N CYS A 265 -16.27 -8.78 16.50
CA CYS A 265 -16.10 -7.96 17.70
C CYS A 265 -16.61 -6.52 17.50
N ARG A 266 -16.35 -5.93 16.35
CA ARG A 266 -16.85 -4.58 16.04
C ARG A 266 -18.37 -4.55 15.90
N GLU A 267 -18.94 -5.47 15.14
CA GLU A 267 -20.41 -5.59 14.98
C GLU A 267 -21.09 -5.68 16.35
N VAL A 268 -20.58 -6.57 17.23
CA VAL A 268 -21.12 -6.69 18.59
C VAL A 268 -20.97 -5.39 19.38
N LEU A 269 -19.81 -4.72 19.36
CA LEU A 269 -19.60 -3.49 20.12
C LEU A 269 -20.39 -2.30 19.57
N GLU A 270 -20.70 -2.27 18.27
CA GLU A 270 -21.53 -1.25 17.62
C GLU A 270 -23.00 -1.36 18.02
N GLU A 271 -23.50 -2.59 18.20
CA GLU A 271 -24.89 -2.89 18.53
C GLU A 271 -25.13 -3.14 20.04
N LEU A 272 -24.05 -3.11 20.86
CA LEU A 272 -24.13 -3.48 22.26
C LEU A 272 -24.78 -2.37 23.10
N HIS A 273 -25.95 -2.66 23.63
CA HIS A 273 -26.64 -1.89 24.66
C HIS A 273 -26.52 -2.64 25.99
N PRO A 274 -25.65 -2.21 26.93
CA PRO A 274 -25.38 -2.95 28.18
C PRO A 274 -26.63 -3.24 29.03
N GLU A 275 -27.63 -2.37 28.92
CA GLU A 275 -28.93 -2.49 29.63
C GLU A 275 -29.78 -3.67 29.15
N ASP A 276 -29.56 -4.18 27.93
CA ASP A 276 -30.29 -5.33 27.39
C ASP A 276 -29.80 -6.68 27.95
N PHE A 277 -28.72 -6.66 28.72
CA PHE A 277 -28.06 -7.86 29.22
C PHE A 277 -28.10 -7.93 30.74
N GLU A 278 -28.58 -9.06 31.25
CA GLU A 278 -28.53 -9.38 32.68
C GLU A 278 -27.37 -10.36 32.96
N ASN A 279 -26.39 -9.94 33.78
CA ASN A 279 -25.31 -10.78 34.28
C ASN A 279 -24.62 -11.62 33.18
N CYS A 280 -24.09 -10.93 32.16
CA CYS A 280 -23.41 -11.56 31.03
C CYS A 280 -21.91 -11.24 31.06
N PHE A 281 -21.09 -12.27 30.82
CA PHE A 281 -19.65 -12.12 30.55
C PHE A 281 -19.39 -12.38 29.07
N LEU A 282 -18.72 -11.46 28.42
CA LEU A 282 -18.37 -11.51 27.02
C LEU A 282 -16.85 -11.61 26.86
N GLU A 283 -16.37 -12.80 26.49
CA GLU A 283 -15.00 -13.00 26.06
C GLU A 283 -14.84 -12.47 24.63
N MET A 284 -13.83 -11.63 24.40
CA MET A 284 -13.57 -11.08 23.08
C MET A 284 -12.10 -11.23 22.68
N TYR A 285 -11.86 -11.79 21.50
CA TYR A 285 -10.54 -11.84 20.85
C TYR A 285 -10.55 -11.17 19.49
N ALA A 286 -9.60 -10.29 19.23
CA ALA A 286 -9.45 -9.62 17.94
C ALA A 286 -9.08 -10.57 16.79
N CYS A 287 -8.47 -11.70 17.10
CA CYS A 287 -8.07 -12.73 16.13
C CYS A 287 -9.10 -13.86 16.10
N SER A 288 -9.57 -14.25 14.90
CA SER A 288 -10.50 -15.37 14.73
C SER A 288 -9.83 -16.67 15.13
N GLY A 289 -10.25 -17.25 16.28
CA GLY A 289 -9.66 -18.46 16.84
C GLY A 289 -8.67 -18.21 17.99
N GLY A 290 -8.55 -16.99 18.51
CA GLY A 290 -7.68 -16.64 19.62
C GLY A 290 -6.23 -16.31 19.20
N CYS A 291 -5.32 -16.30 20.17
CA CYS A 291 -3.93 -15.87 19.95
C CYS A 291 -3.14 -16.79 19.01
N VAL A 292 -3.47 -18.09 18.95
CA VAL A 292 -2.87 -19.05 18.01
C VAL A 292 -3.23 -18.80 16.55
N ALA A 293 -4.21 -17.94 16.29
CA ALA A 293 -4.55 -17.45 14.94
C ALA A 293 -4.08 -15.99 14.72
N GLY A 294 -3.28 -15.47 15.64
CA GLY A 294 -2.77 -14.09 15.62
C GLY A 294 -1.68 -13.85 14.56
N PRO A 295 -1.16 -12.61 14.51
CA PRO A 295 -0.18 -12.19 13.50
C PRO A 295 1.06 -13.09 13.41
N SER A 296 1.63 -13.51 14.53
CA SER A 296 2.80 -14.40 14.56
C SER A 296 2.56 -15.79 13.95
N PHE A 297 1.31 -16.17 13.67
CA PHE A 297 0.94 -17.47 13.09
C PHE A 297 0.51 -17.36 11.62
N GLN A 298 0.02 -16.20 11.16
CA GLN A 298 -0.49 -16.03 9.79
C GLN A 298 0.59 -16.19 8.70
N MET A 299 1.86 -16.12 9.06
CA MET A 299 2.98 -16.45 8.17
C MET A 299 3.12 -17.97 7.90
N LYS A 300 2.54 -18.81 8.75
CA LYS A 300 2.43 -20.26 8.57
C LYS A 300 1.09 -20.58 7.92
N LYS A 301 1.02 -20.79 6.62
CA LYS A 301 -0.23 -21.19 5.96
C LYS A 301 -0.72 -22.55 6.43
N GLY A 302 -1.96 -22.61 6.94
CA GLY A 302 -2.75 -23.85 6.96
C GLY A 302 -2.65 -24.77 8.16
N HIS A 303 -2.26 -24.30 9.36
CA HIS A 303 -2.06 -25.16 10.53
C HIS A 303 -2.98 -24.86 11.74
N TYR A 304 -4.00 -24.03 11.59
CA TYR A 304 -4.84 -23.56 12.70
C TYR A 304 -5.34 -24.70 13.63
N LEU A 305 -5.91 -25.76 13.06
CA LEU A 305 -6.41 -26.90 13.87
C LEU A 305 -5.28 -27.61 14.60
N ALA A 306 -4.11 -27.75 13.98
CA ALA A 306 -2.94 -28.35 14.63
C ALA A 306 -2.42 -27.45 15.76
N ASP A 307 -2.44 -26.13 15.56
CA ASP A 307 -2.02 -25.15 16.56
C ASP A 307 -2.97 -25.17 17.78
N VAL A 308 -4.29 -25.26 17.56
CA VAL A 308 -5.29 -25.43 18.63
C VAL A 308 -5.08 -26.75 19.37
N LEU A 309 -4.86 -27.85 18.65
CA LEU A 309 -4.61 -29.17 19.25
C LEU A 309 -3.30 -29.19 20.06
N ALA A 310 -2.24 -28.52 19.59
CA ALA A 310 -0.98 -28.40 20.31
C ALA A 310 -1.19 -27.75 21.68
N VAL A 311 -1.96 -26.65 21.75
CA VAL A 311 -2.30 -26.00 23.02
C VAL A 311 -3.16 -26.89 23.88
N LYS A 312 -4.24 -27.49 23.36
CA LYS A 312 -5.14 -28.36 24.12
C LYS A 312 -4.43 -29.58 24.69
N ASN A 313 -3.58 -30.22 23.89
CA ASN A 313 -2.81 -31.38 24.35
C ASN A 313 -1.79 -31.02 25.45
N ALA A 314 -1.22 -29.81 25.39
CA ALA A 314 -0.30 -29.31 26.40
C ALA A 314 -1.00 -28.73 27.64
N ALA A 315 -2.32 -28.52 27.58
CA ALA A 315 -3.14 -27.97 28.67
C ALA A 315 -3.77 -29.08 29.56
N VAL A 316 -3.42 -30.34 29.34
CA VAL A 316 -3.92 -31.47 30.11
C VAL A 316 -3.26 -31.49 31.49
N GLY A 317 -3.92 -30.90 32.50
CA GLY A 317 -3.35 -30.79 33.81
C GLY A 317 -4.29 -30.11 34.80
N LYS A 318 -3.77 -29.85 36.00
CA LYS A 318 -4.48 -29.19 37.08
C LYS A 318 -4.31 -27.68 37.03
N ASP A 319 -5.22 -26.95 37.66
CA ASP A 319 -5.09 -25.51 37.85
C ASP A 319 -3.89 -25.18 38.75
N PHE A 320 -3.02 -24.27 38.33
CA PHE A 320 -1.80 -23.85 39.02
C PHE A 320 -2.00 -23.59 40.53
N HIS A 321 -3.13 -22.99 40.91
CA HIS A 321 -3.44 -22.66 42.32
C HIS A 321 -3.84 -23.81 43.21
N ARG A 322 -4.34 -24.93 42.67
CA ARG A 322 -4.79 -26.06 43.50
C ARG A 322 -3.67 -26.96 44.03
N GLU A 323 -2.50 -26.91 43.40
CA GLU A 323 -1.39 -27.78 43.73
C GLU A 323 -0.30 -27.15 44.61
N GLN A 324 -0.14 -25.83 44.56
CA GLN A 324 0.93 -25.15 45.31
C GLN A 324 0.48 -24.49 46.61
N GLY A 325 -0.68 -24.83 47.15
CA GLY A 325 -1.10 -24.61 48.54
C GLY A 325 -0.89 -23.25 49.24
N ASP A 326 0.00 -22.44 48.73
CA ASP A 326 0.54 -21.22 49.36
C ASP A 326 0.14 -19.91 48.71
N TYR A 327 -0.67 -19.94 47.67
CA TYR A 327 -1.13 -18.72 47.03
C TYR A 327 -2.58 -18.40 47.39
N GLU A 328 -2.81 -18.14 48.70
CA GLU A 328 -3.92 -17.24 49.05
C GLU A 328 -3.64 -15.91 48.40
N LEU A 329 -4.61 -15.44 47.58
CA LEU A 329 -4.63 -14.18 46.81
C LEU A 329 -4.42 -12.85 47.58
N PRO A 330 -4.27 -12.76 48.91
CA PRO A 330 -4.02 -11.52 49.60
C PRO A 330 -2.69 -10.91 49.12
N GLY A 331 -2.75 -9.99 48.18
CA GLY A 331 -1.63 -9.22 47.69
C GLY A 331 -1.29 -9.36 46.19
N PHE A 332 -2.05 -10.14 45.40
CA PHE A 332 -1.96 -10.23 43.95
C PHE A 332 -3.18 -9.64 43.24
N GLU A 333 -3.95 -8.77 43.89
CA GLU A 333 -4.98 -8.01 43.20
C GLU A 333 -4.33 -6.94 42.34
N LEU A 334 -4.38 -7.13 41.03
CA LEU A 334 -3.97 -6.13 40.06
C LEU A 334 -5.22 -5.58 39.38
N ARG A 335 -5.92 -4.70 40.09
CA ARG A 335 -7.03 -3.95 39.53
C ARG A 335 -6.49 -2.88 38.57
N LYS A 336 -7.07 -2.82 37.38
CA LYS A 336 -6.72 -1.84 36.34
C LYS A 336 -7.94 -0.97 36.03
N ASN A 337 -7.80 0.32 36.28
CA ASN A 337 -8.77 1.28 35.80
C ASN A 337 -8.38 1.70 34.38
N PHE A 338 -9.21 1.40 33.42
CA PHE A 338 -9.02 1.82 32.04
C PHE A 338 -9.47 3.28 31.91
N GLY A 339 -8.58 4.24 32.20
CA GLY A 339 -8.86 5.66 32.07
C GLY A 339 -9.34 6.04 30.67
N TYR A 340 -10.20 7.03 30.61
CA TYR A 340 -10.65 7.64 29.36
C TYR A 340 -9.46 8.12 28.54
N CYS A 341 -9.29 7.57 27.36
CA CYS A 341 -8.39 8.14 26.37
C CYS A 341 -9.27 9.07 25.54
N SER A 342 -9.07 10.38 25.64
CA SER A 342 -9.75 11.29 24.72
C SER A 342 -9.29 10.93 23.31
N ALA A 343 -10.03 10.06 22.62
CA ALA A 343 -10.08 10.13 21.19
C ALA A 343 -10.44 11.59 20.90
N GLN A 344 -9.63 12.29 20.11
CA GLN A 344 -10.04 13.63 19.66
C GLN A 344 -11.50 13.51 19.23
N GLU A 345 -12.37 14.30 19.86
CA GLU A 345 -13.76 14.42 19.43
C GLU A 345 -13.70 14.54 17.92
N GLN A 346 -14.27 13.55 17.24
CA GLN A 346 -14.35 13.64 15.79
C GLN A 346 -15.30 14.80 15.56
N GLU A 347 -14.78 15.94 15.10
CA GLU A 347 -15.59 17.07 14.70
C GLU A 347 -16.71 16.53 13.80
N GLU A 348 -17.94 16.80 14.17
CA GLU A 348 -19.10 16.44 13.36
C GLU A 348 -18.96 17.16 12.01
N VAL A 349 -18.80 16.40 10.97
CA VAL A 349 -18.64 16.91 9.62
C VAL A 349 -20.02 17.22 9.06
N SER A 350 -20.24 18.44 8.61
CA SER A 350 -21.51 18.87 8.05
C SER A 350 -21.80 18.23 6.67
N GLU A 351 -23.07 18.10 6.33
CA GLU A 351 -23.51 17.59 5.01
C GLU A 351 -23.02 18.46 3.84
N GLU A 352 -22.76 19.74 4.07
CA GLU A 352 -22.26 20.67 3.08
C GLU A 352 -20.78 20.39 2.78
N GLU A 353 -19.96 20.25 3.80
CA GLU A 353 -18.55 19.87 3.65
C GLU A 353 -18.37 18.51 2.96
N ILE A 354 -19.25 17.53 3.30
CA ILE A 354 -19.23 16.22 2.62
C ILE A 354 -19.52 16.36 1.13
N ARG A 355 -20.51 17.19 0.76
CA ARG A 355 -20.84 17.46 -0.65
C ARG A 355 -19.68 18.12 -1.39
N ASP A 356 -19.03 19.08 -0.76
CA ASP A 356 -17.89 19.78 -1.34
C ASP A 356 -16.71 18.81 -1.58
N ALA A 357 -16.38 17.98 -0.61
CA ALA A 357 -15.34 16.96 -0.75
C ALA A 357 -15.69 15.89 -1.81
N LEU A 358 -16.98 15.53 -1.96
CA LEU A 358 -17.46 14.67 -3.04
C LEU A 358 -17.28 15.35 -4.41
N ALA A 359 -17.62 16.64 -4.51
CA ALA A 359 -17.46 17.42 -5.73
C ALA A 359 -15.98 17.54 -6.16
N GLU A 360 -15.04 17.71 -5.20
CA GLU A 360 -13.60 17.69 -5.47
C GLU A 360 -13.13 16.35 -6.08
N MET A 361 -13.80 15.25 -5.73
CA MET A 361 -13.56 13.93 -6.31
C MET A 361 -14.31 13.71 -7.65
N GLY A 362 -14.95 14.76 -8.21
CA GLY A 362 -15.73 14.68 -9.43
C GLY A 362 -17.06 13.92 -9.27
N LYS A 363 -17.67 13.98 -8.07
CA LYS A 363 -18.94 13.32 -7.73
C LYS A 363 -19.97 14.36 -7.39
N PHE A 364 -20.77 14.71 -8.39
CA PHE A 364 -21.79 15.77 -8.29
C PHE A 364 -23.20 15.23 -8.01
N SER A 365 -23.39 13.92 -8.15
CA SER A 365 -24.68 13.27 -7.93
C SER A 365 -24.47 11.88 -7.30
N PRO A 366 -25.50 11.31 -6.64
CA PRO A 366 -25.43 9.94 -6.09
C PRO A 366 -25.08 8.86 -7.14
N LYS A 367 -25.34 9.10 -8.42
CA LYS A 367 -24.99 8.19 -9.52
C LYS A 367 -23.48 8.13 -9.78
N ASP A 368 -22.74 9.15 -9.39
CA ASP A 368 -21.28 9.23 -9.54
C ASP A 368 -20.55 8.51 -8.39
N GLU A 369 -21.30 8.18 -7.32
CA GLU A 369 -20.77 7.50 -6.14
C GLU A 369 -20.73 5.99 -6.37
N LEU A 370 -19.65 5.50 -7.01
CA LEU A 370 -19.48 4.09 -7.36
C LEU A 370 -19.31 3.16 -6.15
N ASN A 371 -18.96 3.69 -4.98
CA ASN A 371 -18.72 2.95 -3.73
C ASN A 371 -17.83 1.70 -3.93
N CYS A 372 -16.82 1.80 -4.82
CA CYS A 372 -16.03 0.66 -5.30
C CYS A 372 -14.98 0.14 -4.29
N GLY A 373 -14.77 0.81 -3.16
CA GLY A 373 -13.82 0.43 -2.10
C GLY A 373 -12.33 0.49 -2.48
N ALA A 374 -11.98 0.82 -3.73
CA ALA A 374 -10.61 0.77 -4.23
C ALA A 374 -9.64 1.72 -3.49
N CYS A 375 -10.12 2.83 -2.99
CA CYS A 375 -9.36 3.80 -2.17
C CYS A 375 -9.13 3.35 -0.72
N GLY A 376 -9.78 2.27 -0.28
CA GLY A 376 -9.70 1.76 1.09
C GLY A 376 -10.86 2.16 2.01
N TYR A 377 -11.82 2.93 1.52
CA TYR A 377 -13.08 3.28 2.20
C TYR A 377 -14.23 2.56 1.53
N ASN A 378 -15.23 2.14 2.30
CA ASN A 378 -16.33 1.33 1.77
C ASN A 378 -17.26 2.17 0.88
N THR A 379 -17.49 3.43 1.26
CA THR A 379 -18.33 4.37 0.52
C THR A 379 -17.56 5.61 0.07
N CYS A 380 -18.04 6.27 -0.97
CA CYS A 380 -17.48 7.55 -1.41
C CYS A 380 -17.68 8.64 -0.35
N ARG A 381 -18.78 8.56 0.43
CA ARG A 381 -19.08 9.43 1.55
C ARG A 381 -18.10 9.26 2.71
N GLU A 382 -17.79 8.03 3.13
CA GLU A 382 -16.74 7.76 4.12
C GLU A 382 -15.38 8.35 3.70
N LYS A 383 -15.05 8.25 2.42
CA LYS A 383 -13.83 8.85 1.90
C LYS A 383 -13.87 10.38 1.95
N ALA A 384 -14.99 11.00 1.63
CA ALA A 384 -15.17 12.46 1.74
C ALA A 384 -14.92 12.94 3.16
N ILE A 385 -15.53 12.28 4.15
CA ILE A 385 -15.29 12.52 5.58
C ILE A 385 -13.80 12.37 5.92
N ALA A 386 -13.15 11.33 5.42
CA ALA A 386 -11.73 11.10 5.66
C ALA A 386 -10.83 12.18 5.02
N ILE A 387 -11.22 12.78 3.90
CA ILE A 387 -10.52 13.92 3.28
C ILE A 387 -10.63 15.15 4.19
N ILE A 388 -11.83 15.48 4.65
CA ILE A 388 -12.08 16.61 5.56
C ILE A 388 -11.26 16.46 6.84
N GLN A 389 -11.19 15.23 7.38
CA GLN A 389 -10.39 14.89 8.56
C GLN A 389 -8.88 14.77 8.30
N ASN A 390 -8.40 15.15 7.12
CA ASN A 390 -6.98 15.01 6.72
C ASN A 390 -6.40 13.59 6.84
N LYS A 391 -7.25 12.57 6.68
CA LYS A 391 -6.85 11.15 6.68
C LYS A 391 -6.63 10.61 5.27
N ALA A 392 -7.25 11.22 4.26
CA ALA A 392 -7.19 10.78 2.87
C ALA A 392 -6.96 11.94 1.90
N GLU A 393 -6.40 11.63 0.75
CA GLU A 393 -6.24 12.58 -0.37
C GLU A 393 -7.25 12.26 -1.49
N VAL A 394 -7.66 13.30 -2.21
CA VAL A 394 -8.52 13.19 -3.40
C VAL A 394 -7.91 12.20 -4.41
N ALA A 395 -6.58 12.26 -4.59
CA ALA A 395 -5.80 11.41 -5.50
C ALA A 395 -5.92 9.90 -5.22
N MET A 396 -6.35 9.48 -4.03
CA MET A 396 -6.60 8.07 -3.73
C MET A 396 -7.81 7.50 -4.49
N CYS A 397 -8.67 8.34 -5.08
CA CYS A 397 -9.82 7.88 -5.87
C CYS A 397 -9.36 7.41 -7.25
N ILE A 398 -9.35 6.10 -7.49
CA ILE A 398 -8.90 5.53 -8.77
C ILE A 398 -9.76 6.00 -9.94
N PRO A 399 -11.11 5.99 -9.89
CA PRO A 399 -11.93 6.54 -10.97
C PRO A 399 -11.64 8.02 -11.27
N TYR A 400 -11.47 8.85 -10.23
CA TYR A 400 -11.10 10.26 -10.39
C TYR A 400 -9.73 10.43 -11.07
N MET A 401 -8.73 9.70 -10.59
CA MET A 401 -7.38 9.77 -11.17
C MET A 401 -7.35 9.31 -12.62
N ARG A 402 -8.09 8.26 -12.96
CA ARG A 402 -8.25 7.78 -14.34
C ARG A 402 -8.90 8.85 -15.22
N ALA A 403 -10.03 9.41 -14.78
CA ALA A 403 -10.72 10.47 -15.50
C ALA A 403 -9.83 11.73 -15.68
N LYS A 404 -9.06 12.08 -14.66
CA LYS A 404 -8.10 13.20 -14.72
C LYS A 404 -6.97 12.92 -15.70
N GLN A 405 -6.41 11.72 -15.72
CA GLN A 405 -5.38 11.32 -16.68
C GLN A 405 -5.91 11.31 -18.12
N GLU A 406 -7.09 10.75 -18.34
CA GLU A 406 -7.76 10.76 -19.65
C GLU A 406 -8.04 12.19 -20.13
N SER A 407 -8.54 13.05 -19.24
CA SER A 407 -8.76 14.47 -19.55
C SER A 407 -7.46 15.19 -19.88
N TYR A 408 -6.37 14.94 -19.14
CA TYR A 408 -5.06 15.53 -19.40
C TYR A 408 -4.48 15.03 -20.72
N SER A 409 -4.48 13.71 -20.96
CA SER A 409 -4.04 13.12 -22.22
C SER A 409 -4.81 13.67 -23.41
N ASN A 410 -6.13 13.79 -23.29
CA ASN A 410 -6.98 14.37 -24.33
C ASN A 410 -6.67 15.86 -24.57
N LYS A 411 -6.38 16.64 -23.51
CA LYS A 411 -5.98 18.06 -23.68
C LYS A 411 -4.65 18.18 -24.40
N VAL A 412 -3.63 17.41 -24.00
CA VAL A 412 -2.32 17.39 -24.66
C VAL A 412 -2.46 16.96 -26.13
N PHE A 413 -3.16 15.87 -26.38
CA PHE A 413 -3.42 15.34 -27.72
C PHE A 413 -4.11 16.38 -28.63
N ASN A 414 -5.08 17.13 -28.11
CA ASN A 414 -5.79 18.14 -28.87
C ASN A 414 -5.03 19.49 -28.99
N ALA A 415 -4.13 19.80 -28.07
CA ALA A 415 -3.33 21.02 -28.10
C ALA A 415 -2.10 20.92 -29.03
N MET A 416 -1.74 19.70 -29.47
CA MET A 416 -0.62 19.54 -30.42
C MET A 416 -0.90 20.21 -31.74
N PRO A 417 0.01 21.04 -32.24
CA PRO A 417 -0.18 21.77 -33.52
C PRO A 417 -0.07 20.85 -34.75
N GLY A 418 0.55 19.67 -34.61
CA GLY A 418 0.60 18.64 -35.64
C GLY A 418 -0.72 17.88 -35.76
N LEU A 419 -0.97 17.34 -36.94
CA LEU A 419 -2.12 16.50 -37.22
C LEU A 419 -1.83 15.08 -36.68
N LEU A 420 -2.68 14.59 -35.80
CA LEU A 420 -2.52 13.24 -35.18
C LEU A 420 -3.72 12.38 -35.52
N VAL A 421 -3.44 11.22 -36.12
CA VAL A 421 -4.43 10.18 -36.40
C VAL A 421 -3.88 8.84 -35.91
N THR A 422 -4.67 8.10 -35.15
CA THR A 422 -4.33 6.74 -34.70
C THR A 422 -5.28 5.74 -35.35
N VAL A 423 -4.75 4.67 -35.91
CA VAL A 423 -5.54 3.59 -36.55
C VAL A 423 -5.23 2.25 -35.91
N ASP A 424 -6.18 1.33 -35.96
CA ASP A 424 -5.98 -0.09 -35.59
C ASP A 424 -5.30 -0.86 -36.72
N TYR A 425 -4.98 -2.14 -36.49
CA TYR A 425 -4.39 -3.01 -37.51
C TYR A 425 -5.33 -3.38 -38.67
N ASN A 426 -6.61 -3.02 -38.58
CA ASN A 426 -7.56 -3.09 -39.68
C ASN A 426 -7.66 -1.74 -40.43
N LEU A 427 -6.75 -0.81 -40.16
CA LEU A 427 -6.71 0.54 -40.71
C LEU A 427 -7.97 1.36 -40.43
N LYS A 428 -8.66 1.08 -39.32
CA LYS A 428 -9.79 1.88 -38.86
C LYS A 428 -9.30 2.95 -37.88
N ILE A 429 -9.88 4.14 -38.02
CA ILE A 429 -9.54 5.29 -37.18
C ILE A 429 -9.99 5.02 -35.74
N ILE A 430 -9.05 4.97 -34.79
CA ILE A 430 -9.29 4.90 -33.35
C ILE A 430 -9.49 6.31 -32.77
N GLN A 431 -8.59 7.24 -33.14
CA GLN A 431 -8.58 8.59 -32.58
C GLN A 431 -7.94 9.59 -33.54
N MET A 432 -8.39 10.83 -33.46
CA MET A 432 -7.76 11.96 -34.16
C MET A 432 -7.82 13.22 -33.30
N ASN A 433 -6.80 14.08 -33.39
CA ASN A 433 -6.76 15.34 -32.66
C ASN A 433 -7.60 16.44 -33.33
N GLU A 434 -7.70 17.58 -32.67
CA GLU A 434 -8.50 18.70 -33.15
C GLU A 434 -7.94 19.30 -34.44
N ALA A 435 -6.60 19.37 -34.59
CA ALA A 435 -5.94 19.85 -35.78
C ALA A 435 -6.27 18.99 -37.01
N ALA A 436 -6.17 17.66 -36.89
CA ALA A 436 -6.56 16.72 -37.93
C ALA A 436 -8.05 16.83 -38.30
N SER A 437 -8.92 16.92 -37.28
CA SER A 437 -10.37 17.09 -37.46
C SER A 437 -10.73 18.34 -38.24
N LYS A 438 -9.99 19.45 -38.04
CA LYS A 438 -10.18 20.71 -38.76
C LYS A 438 -9.72 20.60 -40.21
N LEU A 439 -8.56 20.00 -40.47
CA LEU A 439 -8.02 19.85 -41.83
C LEU A 439 -8.97 19.02 -42.72
N PHE A 440 -9.49 17.92 -42.16
CA PHE A 440 -10.41 17.04 -42.88
C PHE A 440 -11.87 17.53 -42.90
N ASN A 441 -12.12 18.81 -42.56
CA ASN A 441 -13.44 19.49 -42.59
C ASN A 441 -14.57 18.73 -41.87
N MET A 442 -14.26 18.11 -40.74
CA MET A 442 -15.20 17.27 -40.00
C MET A 442 -15.74 17.98 -38.76
N PRO A 443 -16.92 18.60 -38.79
CA PRO A 443 -17.47 19.37 -37.67
C PRO A 443 -17.84 18.51 -36.44
N LYS A 444 -17.82 17.16 -36.55
CA LYS A 444 -18.08 16.24 -35.45
C LYS A 444 -17.12 15.05 -35.47
N LYS A 445 -16.09 15.05 -34.64
CA LYS A 445 -15.08 13.99 -34.43
C LYS A 445 -15.63 12.56 -34.42
N ARG A 446 -16.85 12.35 -33.92
CA ARG A 446 -17.47 11.03 -33.77
C ARG A 446 -17.85 10.33 -35.07
N ARG A 447 -17.87 11.01 -36.21
CA ARG A 447 -18.31 10.40 -37.47
C ARG A 447 -17.26 9.55 -38.16
N LEU A 448 -15.97 9.74 -37.87
CA LEU A 448 -14.88 8.99 -38.51
C LEU A 448 -14.27 7.89 -37.62
N ILE A 449 -14.46 7.95 -36.30
CA ILE A 449 -13.97 6.90 -35.41
C ILE A 449 -14.65 5.57 -35.77
N GLY A 450 -13.82 4.53 -35.97
CA GLY A 450 -14.25 3.21 -36.40
C GLY A 450 -14.39 3.02 -37.92
N LYS A 451 -14.23 4.10 -38.73
CA LYS A 451 -14.23 4.02 -40.20
C LYS A 451 -12.83 3.78 -40.76
N PRO A 452 -12.71 3.25 -41.97
CA PRO A 452 -11.43 3.08 -42.63
C PRO A 452 -10.70 4.43 -42.84
N VAL A 453 -9.40 4.44 -42.67
CA VAL A 453 -8.56 5.63 -42.86
C VAL A 453 -8.52 6.10 -44.31
N SER A 454 -8.83 5.19 -45.26
CA SER A 454 -8.96 5.50 -46.69
C SER A 454 -10.06 6.53 -47.01
N GLU A 455 -11.00 6.79 -46.05
CA GLU A 455 -11.96 7.89 -46.19
C GLU A 455 -11.32 9.29 -46.07
N ILE A 456 -10.10 9.39 -45.52
CA ILE A 456 -9.44 10.68 -45.29
C ILE A 456 -8.06 10.84 -45.96
N MET A 457 -7.35 9.72 -46.18
CA MET A 457 -6.02 9.73 -46.81
C MET A 457 -5.71 8.34 -47.40
N ASP A 458 -4.73 8.30 -48.31
CA ASP A 458 -4.18 7.05 -48.83
C ASP A 458 -3.63 6.17 -47.71
N ASP A 459 -4.00 4.90 -47.72
CA ASP A 459 -3.67 3.90 -46.68
C ASP A 459 -2.51 2.95 -47.07
N TYR A 460 -1.96 3.10 -48.30
CA TYR A 460 -0.92 2.21 -48.80
C TYR A 460 0.33 2.13 -47.88
N SER A 461 0.80 3.29 -47.43
CA SER A 461 1.97 3.33 -46.53
C SER A 461 1.67 2.74 -45.15
N LEU A 462 0.45 2.93 -44.64
CA LEU A 462 -0.01 2.33 -43.37
C LEU A 462 -0.11 0.79 -43.48
N ALA A 463 -0.64 0.29 -44.61
CA ALA A 463 -0.67 -1.13 -44.91
C ALA A 463 0.75 -1.72 -45.05
N SER A 464 1.67 -0.96 -45.69
CA SER A 464 3.06 -1.35 -45.87
C SER A 464 3.81 -1.49 -44.53
N ILE A 465 3.55 -0.65 -43.54
CA ILE A 465 4.11 -0.79 -42.19
C ILE A 465 3.75 -2.12 -41.57
N LEU A 466 2.50 -2.54 -41.72
CA LEU A 466 2.00 -3.82 -41.22
C LEU A 466 2.58 -5.01 -42.00
N ALA A 467 2.56 -4.93 -43.31
CA ALA A 467 3.03 -6.00 -44.19
C ALA A 467 4.53 -6.29 -44.03
N PHE A 468 5.35 -5.26 -43.82
CA PHE A 468 6.80 -5.40 -43.67
C PHE A 468 7.28 -5.30 -42.21
N GLU A 469 6.37 -5.31 -41.25
CA GLU A 469 6.63 -5.23 -39.79
C GLU A 469 7.57 -4.09 -39.39
N ARG A 470 7.56 -2.99 -40.13
CA ARG A 470 8.40 -1.82 -39.82
C ARG A 470 7.93 -1.12 -38.57
N ASN A 471 8.87 -0.59 -37.79
CA ASN A 471 8.56 0.17 -36.56
C ASN A 471 8.26 1.65 -36.84
N LEU A 472 8.90 2.21 -37.90
CA LEU A 472 8.78 3.61 -38.29
C LEU A 472 8.80 3.71 -39.82
N MET A 473 8.00 4.62 -40.37
CA MET A 473 8.02 5.00 -41.78
C MET A 473 7.70 6.48 -41.89
N GLN A 474 8.36 7.13 -42.85
CA GLN A 474 8.10 8.55 -43.19
C GLN A 474 7.89 8.69 -44.69
N ASP A 475 6.91 9.47 -45.08
CA ASP A 475 6.62 9.80 -46.46
C ASP A 475 5.97 11.20 -46.57
N GLU A 476 5.95 11.75 -47.80
CA GLU A 476 5.21 12.96 -48.12
C GLU A 476 4.00 12.59 -48.97
N ILE A 477 2.82 13.09 -48.60
CA ILE A 477 1.59 12.90 -49.38
C ILE A 477 0.98 14.24 -49.77
N TYR A 478 0.32 14.26 -50.93
CA TYR A 478 -0.48 15.39 -51.38
C TYR A 478 -1.96 15.06 -51.24
N LEU A 479 -2.68 15.90 -50.52
CA LEU A 479 -4.12 15.78 -50.36
C LEU A 479 -4.82 16.71 -51.41
N GLU A 480 -5.48 16.08 -52.39
CA GLU A 480 -6.13 16.84 -53.49
C GLU A 480 -7.28 17.72 -52.99
N ASP A 481 -8.13 17.22 -52.12
CA ASP A 481 -9.29 17.93 -51.60
C ASP A 481 -8.90 19.14 -50.74
N GLN A 482 -7.82 19.05 -49.96
CA GLN A 482 -7.32 20.12 -49.09
C GLN A 482 -6.25 20.98 -49.76
N LYS A 483 -5.75 20.56 -50.90
CA LYS A 483 -4.67 21.22 -51.67
C LYS A 483 -3.42 21.48 -50.83
N CYS A 484 -3.02 20.51 -50.01
CA CYS A 484 -1.89 20.65 -49.11
C CYS A 484 -0.93 19.44 -49.19
N TYR A 485 0.36 19.72 -48.95
CA TYR A 485 1.38 18.71 -48.78
C TYR A 485 1.55 18.39 -47.29
N LEU A 486 1.51 17.10 -46.94
CA LEU A 486 1.74 16.64 -45.59
C LEU A 486 3.01 15.78 -45.52
N ASP A 487 3.92 16.12 -44.62
CA ASP A 487 4.99 15.22 -44.17
C ASP A 487 4.42 14.32 -43.10
N ARG A 488 4.41 13.00 -43.31
CA ARG A 488 3.74 12.00 -42.49
C ARG A 488 4.76 11.05 -41.90
N VAL A 489 4.80 10.99 -40.57
CA VAL A 489 5.59 10.02 -39.79
C VAL A 489 4.63 9.03 -39.15
N MET A 490 4.85 7.75 -39.39
CA MET A 490 4.01 6.65 -38.91
C MET A 490 4.82 5.74 -38.04
N THR A 491 4.31 5.46 -36.84
CA THR A 491 4.95 4.58 -35.85
C THR A 491 4.02 3.41 -35.51
N ASN A 492 4.55 2.18 -35.58
CA ASN A 492 3.83 0.96 -35.23
C ASN A 492 3.99 0.64 -33.75
N ASP A 493 2.92 0.71 -32.99
CA ASP A 493 2.83 0.26 -31.60
C ASP A 493 2.32 -1.19 -31.56
N LYS A 494 3.25 -2.14 -31.50
CA LYS A 494 2.94 -3.58 -31.51
C LYS A 494 2.27 -4.04 -30.23
N GLU A 495 2.53 -3.39 -29.08
CA GLU A 495 1.93 -3.74 -27.81
C GLU A 495 0.44 -3.44 -27.78
N ASN A 496 0.06 -2.27 -28.28
CA ASN A 496 -1.34 -1.82 -28.32
C ASN A 496 -2.03 -2.13 -29.65
N LYS A 497 -1.34 -2.75 -30.62
CA LYS A 497 -1.84 -3.09 -31.97
C LYS A 497 -2.44 -1.88 -32.69
N MET A 498 -1.69 -0.78 -32.72
CA MET A 498 -2.12 0.45 -33.38
C MET A 498 -0.95 1.11 -34.12
N ILE A 499 -1.28 1.95 -35.10
CA ILE A 499 -0.34 2.80 -35.80
C ILE A 499 -0.67 4.24 -35.45
N LEU A 500 0.34 4.98 -34.96
CA LEU A 500 0.26 6.42 -34.74
C LEU A 500 0.79 7.13 -35.97
N CYS A 501 -0.03 7.96 -36.58
CA CYS A 501 0.31 8.78 -37.71
C CYS A 501 0.38 10.26 -37.29
N ILE A 502 1.57 10.86 -37.36
CA ILE A 502 1.84 12.26 -37.07
C ILE A 502 2.10 12.96 -38.41
N MET A 503 1.37 14.03 -38.69
CA MET A 503 1.50 14.73 -39.95
C MET A 503 1.73 16.23 -39.70
N LYS A 504 2.55 16.83 -40.56
CA LYS A 504 2.84 18.26 -40.59
C LYS A 504 2.48 18.81 -41.95
N ASP A 505 1.74 19.91 -42.00
CA ASP A 505 1.51 20.67 -43.24
C ASP A 505 2.80 21.39 -43.66
N ILE A 506 3.36 20.97 -44.77
CA ILE A 506 4.58 21.51 -45.38
C ILE A 506 4.31 22.28 -46.67
N THR A 507 3.06 22.65 -46.92
CA THR A 507 2.65 23.31 -48.18
C THR A 507 3.40 24.63 -48.41
N LYS A 508 3.62 25.40 -47.35
CA LYS A 508 4.35 26.67 -47.43
C LYS A 508 5.83 26.44 -47.71
N GLU A 509 6.41 25.50 -46.99
CA GLU A 509 7.80 25.09 -47.14
C GLU A 509 8.07 24.56 -48.56
N ARG A 510 7.16 23.72 -49.07
CA ARG A 510 7.26 23.18 -50.43
C ARG A 510 7.17 24.26 -51.48
N LYS A 511 6.16 25.14 -51.39
CA LYS A 511 6.02 26.28 -52.31
C LYS A 511 7.24 27.20 -52.30
N HIS A 512 7.81 27.46 -51.14
CA HIS A 512 9.02 28.27 -51.01
C HIS A 512 10.23 27.59 -51.68
N LYS A 513 10.38 26.29 -51.49
CA LYS A 513 11.42 25.48 -52.12
C LYS A 513 11.28 25.47 -53.64
N ASP A 514 10.05 25.33 -54.17
CA ASP A 514 9.75 25.38 -55.59
C ASP A 514 10.01 26.79 -56.17
N GLN A 515 9.70 27.86 -55.45
CA GLN A 515 10.03 29.24 -55.86
C GLN A 515 11.55 29.47 -55.94
N ILE A 516 12.31 28.98 -54.94
CA ILE A 516 13.79 29.08 -54.98
C ILE A 516 14.33 28.26 -56.15
N HIS A 517 13.84 27.07 -56.38
CA HIS A 517 14.27 26.22 -57.49
C HIS A 517 13.98 26.86 -58.85
N ASN A 518 12.78 27.40 -59.03
CA ASN A 518 12.41 28.11 -60.25
C ASN A 518 13.26 29.39 -60.47
N ALA A 519 13.53 30.14 -59.39
CA ALA A 519 14.41 31.29 -59.43
C ALA A 519 15.85 30.91 -59.81
N GLN A 520 16.35 29.77 -59.31
CA GLN A 520 17.67 29.26 -59.72
C GLN A 520 17.73 28.84 -61.18
N ILE A 521 16.66 28.20 -61.69
CA ILE A 521 16.55 27.84 -63.08
C ILE A 521 16.51 29.11 -63.97
N GLU A 522 15.75 30.14 -63.59
CA GLU A 522 15.71 31.40 -64.30
C GLU A 522 17.06 32.14 -64.29
N ALA A 523 17.72 32.15 -63.09
CA ALA A 523 19.05 32.72 -62.97
C ALA A 523 20.08 32.00 -63.84
N ALA A 524 20.02 30.67 -63.92
CA ALA A 524 20.87 29.90 -64.83
C ALA A 524 20.60 30.22 -66.30
N ARG A 525 19.32 30.35 -66.72
CA ARG A 525 18.94 30.73 -68.07
C ARG A 525 19.40 32.13 -68.41
N MET A 526 19.30 33.09 -67.47
CA MET A 526 19.79 34.47 -67.67
C MET A 526 21.32 34.48 -67.78
N ALA A 527 22.01 33.69 -66.96
CA ALA A 527 23.46 33.59 -67.10
C ALA A 527 23.88 32.99 -68.44
N ASP A 528 23.17 31.98 -68.94
CA ASP A 528 23.43 31.40 -70.28
C ASP A 528 23.24 32.46 -71.36
N LYS A 529 22.17 33.24 -71.27
CA LYS A 529 21.88 34.31 -72.25
C LYS A 529 22.94 35.43 -72.23
N LEU A 530 23.36 35.85 -71.03
CA LEU A 530 24.45 36.79 -70.84
C LEU A 530 25.77 36.27 -71.42
N VAL A 531 26.06 34.98 -71.22
CA VAL A 531 27.25 34.36 -71.82
C VAL A 531 27.17 34.29 -73.29
N GLU A 532 26.01 34.00 -73.92
CA GLU A 532 25.81 34.05 -75.38
C GLU A 532 25.97 35.44 -75.90
N GLU A 533 25.41 36.48 -75.25
CA GLU A 533 25.58 37.86 -75.61
C GLU A 533 27.04 38.33 -75.49
N GLN A 534 27.72 37.97 -74.37
CA GLN A 534 29.13 38.30 -74.21
C GLN A 534 30.01 37.56 -75.26
N LEU A 535 29.67 36.29 -75.56
CA LEU A 535 30.36 35.54 -76.61
C LEU A 535 30.17 36.15 -78.01
N LYS A 536 28.97 36.68 -78.31
CA LYS A 536 28.74 37.46 -79.56
C LYS A 536 29.62 38.69 -79.60
N ILE A 537 29.69 39.41 -78.47
CA ILE A 537 30.54 40.62 -78.38
C ILE A 537 32.04 40.23 -78.51
N VAL A 538 32.44 39.16 -77.79
CA VAL A 538 33.83 38.64 -77.87
C VAL A 538 34.14 38.10 -79.26
N GLN A 539 33.17 37.41 -79.89
CA GLN A 539 33.36 37.01 -81.33
C GLN A 539 33.47 38.19 -82.28
N GLN A 540 32.71 39.28 -82.00
CA GLN A 540 32.90 40.52 -82.75
C GLN A 540 34.23 41.18 -82.46
N ILE A 541 34.70 41.17 -81.21
CA ILE A 541 36.02 41.66 -80.82
C ILE A 541 37.15 40.71 -81.29
N ALA A 542 36.93 39.38 -81.22
CA ALA A 542 37.91 38.41 -81.73
C ALA A 542 38.02 38.37 -83.26
N GLY A 543 36.93 38.77 -83.94
CA GLY A 543 36.99 39.07 -85.34
C GLY A 543 37.94 40.24 -85.62
N LEU A 544 38.22 41.06 -84.63
CA LEU A 544 39.15 42.19 -84.69
C LEU A 544 40.53 41.92 -84.07
N LEU A 545 40.65 40.91 -83.20
CA LEU A 545 41.87 40.63 -82.42
C LEU A 545 42.12 39.11 -82.17
N GLY A 546 41.99 38.30 -83.06
CA GLY A 546 42.18 36.86 -83.23
C GLY A 546 42.99 36.05 -82.26
N GLU A 547 42.79 36.01 -80.88
CA GLU A 547 43.44 35.01 -80.08
C GLU A 547 42.90 34.75 -78.66
N THR A 548 41.84 35.45 -78.15
CA THR A 548 41.51 35.29 -76.71
C THR A 548 40.13 34.64 -76.41
N ALA A 549 39.42 34.23 -77.46
CA ALA A 549 38.03 33.74 -77.26
C ALA A 549 37.86 32.31 -76.69
N ALA A 550 38.86 31.49 -76.80
CA ALA A 550 38.75 30.09 -76.38
C ALA A 550 38.84 29.91 -74.86
N ASP A 551 39.69 30.67 -74.16
CA ASP A 551 39.93 30.51 -72.73
C ASP A 551 38.75 31.02 -71.88
N THR A 552 38.06 32.09 -72.38
CA THR A 552 36.89 32.65 -71.66
C THR A 552 35.68 31.72 -71.69
N LYS A 553 35.48 30.98 -72.76
CA LYS A 553 34.39 30.05 -72.94
C LYS A 553 34.53 28.86 -71.98
N VAL A 554 35.73 28.32 -71.76
CA VAL A 554 36.04 27.24 -70.87
C VAL A 554 35.88 27.66 -69.42
N ALA A 555 36.22 28.86 -69.02
CA ALA A 555 36.05 29.37 -67.66
C ALA A 555 34.59 29.54 -67.29
N VAL A 556 33.76 30.09 -68.25
CA VAL A 556 32.33 30.29 -68.02
C VAL A 556 31.53 28.95 -67.98
N GLU A 557 31.89 27.97 -68.83
CA GLU A 557 31.29 26.63 -68.78
C GLU A 557 31.64 25.86 -67.45
N LYS A 558 32.84 26.05 -66.92
CA LYS A 558 33.20 25.55 -65.61
C LYS A 558 32.37 26.17 -64.49
N LEU A 559 32.16 27.48 -64.50
CA LEU A 559 31.35 28.17 -63.50
C LEU A 559 29.91 27.69 -63.54
N LYS A 560 29.32 27.49 -64.74
CA LYS A 560 27.98 26.94 -64.93
C LYS A 560 27.82 25.53 -64.33
N ASN A 561 28.78 24.66 -64.58
CA ASN A 561 28.75 23.29 -64.08
C ASN A 561 28.94 23.22 -62.55
N THR A 562 29.71 24.15 -61.96
CA THR A 562 29.85 24.23 -60.51
C THR A 562 28.56 24.66 -59.83
N ILE A 563 27.82 25.65 -60.40
CA ILE A 563 26.51 26.10 -59.86
C ILE A 563 25.43 25.00 -59.99
N LEU A 564 25.47 24.20 -61.03
CA LEU A 564 24.55 23.08 -61.24
C LEU A 564 24.85 21.89 -60.33
N LEU A 565 26.12 21.59 -60.02
CA LEU A 565 26.53 20.53 -59.12
C LEU A 565 26.22 20.86 -57.66
N GLU A 566 26.38 22.10 -57.23
CA GLU A 566 25.97 22.51 -55.88
C GLU A 566 24.44 22.39 -55.65
N SER A 567 23.61 22.50 -56.69
CA SER A 567 22.14 22.33 -56.59
C SER A 567 21.71 20.84 -56.54
N GLU A 568 22.54 19.91 -57.01
CA GLU A 568 22.29 18.45 -56.93
C GLU A 568 22.78 17.84 -55.63
N GLU A 569 23.88 18.32 -55.04
CA GLU A 569 24.40 17.84 -53.74
C GLU A 569 23.52 18.25 -52.53
N GLU A 570 22.77 19.36 -52.62
CA GLU A 570 21.78 19.71 -51.57
C GLU A 570 20.49 18.85 -51.62
N ASN A 571 20.22 18.16 -52.74
CA ASN A 571 19.08 17.28 -52.88
C ASN A 571 19.36 15.82 -52.44
N GLU A 572 20.63 15.37 -52.35
CA GLU A 572 20.99 14.04 -51.89
C GLU A 572 21.25 13.93 -50.35
N LYS A 573 21.31 15.07 -49.64
CA LYS A 573 21.55 15.12 -48.17
C LYS A 573 20.32 15.37 -47.32
N LYS A 574 19.14 15.22 -47.85
CA LYS A 574 17.87 15.19 -47.09
C LYS A 574 17.17 13.87 -47.39
#